data_3bb4cbff090eb16ab62dd74ff56865d3
#
_entry.id   3bb4cbff090eb16ab62dd74ff56865d3
#
_cell.length_a   1.000
_cell.length_b   1.000
_cell.length_c   1.000
_cell.angle_alpha   90.00
_cell.angle_beta   90.00
_cell.angle_gamma   90.00
#
_symmetry.space_group_name_H-M   'P 1'
#
loop_
_entity.id
_entity.type
_entity.pdbx_description
1 polymer ?
#
loop_
_entity_poly.entity_id
_entity_poly.type
_entity_poly.pdbx_seq_one_letter_code
_entity_poly.pdbx_strand_id
1 'polypeptide(L)'
;MQLIEDGSGQLEHCTFLLPKKDYQVVHNFDVLGLRATASHDIVVEGAFVPEHRTHRTNDHSEAGCLGRATNPGWLYKIPFTQVFQRAVSTACIGALDGAVGNFRKRAAAHVGKHGSKTAEDPNAQLAVAEAMMASDQLKLVLFRNYARIVDCAQTGEKMPV
;
A
#
# COMPACT_ATOMS: atom_id res chain seq x y z
N MET A 1 -14.27 -7.36 4.12
CA MET A 1 -13.89 -7.64 5.53
C MET A 1 -15.04 -7.19 6.40
N GLN A 2 -15.47 -7.99 7.34
CA GLN A 2 -16.64 -7.73 8.19
C GLN A 2 -16.29 -8.05 9.64
N LEU A 3 -16.88 -7.31 10.58
CA LEU A 3 -16.85 -7.65 12.00
C LEU A 3 -17.80 -8.81 12.27
N ILE A 4 -17.31 -9.85 12.91
CA ILE A 4 -18.10 -10.96 13.40
C ILE A 4 -17.89 -11.10 14.90
N GLU A 5 -18.93 -11.57 15.59
CA GLU A 5 -18.86 -11.92 17.01
C GLU A 5 -18.34 -13.35 17.12
N ASP A 6 -17.26 -13.55 17.85
CA ASP A 6 -16.79 -14.89 18.19
C ASP A 6 -17.66 -15.52 19.30
N GLY A 7 -17.47 -16.81 19.59
CA GLY A 7 -18.23 -17.49 20.63
C GLY A 7 -18.02 -16.95 22.06
N SER A 8 -17.12 -15.99 22.26
CA SER A 8 -16.86 -15.30 23.53
C SER A 8 -17.54 -13.91 23.64
N GLY A 9 -18.21 -13.47 22.57
CA GLY A 9 -18.81 -12.13 22.47
C GLY A 9 -17.82 -11.06 22.01
N GLN A 10 -16.61 -11.43 21.60
CA GLN A 10 -15.61 -10.49 21.10
C GLN A 10 -15.80 -10.27 19.59
N LEU A 11 -15.76 -8.99 19.17
CA LEU A 11 -15.83 -8.62 17.76
C LEU A 11 -14.48 -8.78 17.09
N GLU A 12 -14.44 -9.58 16.03
CA GLU A 12 -13.26 -9.77 15.21
C GLU A 12 -13.49 -9.40 13.74
N HIS A 13 -12.46 -8.85 13.11
CA HIS A 13 -12.46 -8.65 11.67
C HIS A 13 -12.16 -9.95 10.94
N CYS A 14 -13.07 -10.35 10.06
CA CYS A 14 -12.89 -11.50 9.17
C CYS A 14 -12.92 -11.12 7.70
N THR A 15 -12.09 -11.79 6.92
CA THR A 15 -12.12 -11.78 5.45
C THR A 15 -12.81 -13.04 4.97
N PHE A 16 -13.66 -12.89 3.95
CA PHE A 16 -14.47 -13.98 3.39
C PHE A 16 -14.15 -14.15 1.91
N LEU A 17 -13.96 -15.38 1.46
CA LEU A 17 -13.85 -15.73 0.05
C LEU A 17 -15.20 -16.19 -0.47
N LEU A 18 -15.84 -15.34 -1.27
CA LEU A 18 -17.18 -15.57 -1.82
C LEU A 18 -17.11 -15.84 -3.33
N PRO A 19 -17.85 -16.80 -3.86
CA PRO A 19 -18.03 -16.94 -5.29
C PRO A 19 -18.85 -15.77 -5.86
N LYS A 20 -18.59 -15.40 -7.11
CA LYS A 20 -19.22 -14.24 -7.77
C LYS A 20 -20.76 -14.26 -7.74
N LYS A 21 -21.35 -15.42 -7.75
CA LYS A 21 -22.81 -15.60 -7.71
C LYS A 21 -23.47 -15.20 -6.39
N ASP A 22 -22.71 -15.12 -5.30
CA ASP A 22 -23.19 -14.91 -3.94
C ASP A 22 -23.07 -13.45 -3.49
N TYR A 23 -22.69 -12.55 -4.38
CA TYR A 23 -22.63 -11.12 -4.09
C TYR A 23 -22.93 -10.24 -5.31
N GLN A 24 -23.39 -9.04 -5.04
CA GLN A 24 -23.61 -7.99 -6.03
C GLN A 24 -22.60 -6.86 -5.84
N VAL A 25 -22.13 -6.29 -6.95
CA VAL A 25 -21.26 -5.12 -6.93
C VAL A 25 -22.12 -3.88 -7.20
N VAL A 26 -22.10 -2.94 -6.28
CA VAL A 26 -22.74 -1.63 -6.44
C VAL A 26 -21.68 -0.66 -6.99
N HIS A 27 -21.85 -0.25 -8.26
CA HIS A 27 -20.89 0.62 -8.95
C HIS A 27 -21.02 2.08 -8.46
N ASN A 28 -20.46 2.38 -7.28
CA ASN A 28 -20.51 3.68 -6.62
C ASN A 28 -19.13 4.29 -6.32
N PHE A 29 -18.05 3.70 -6.85
CA PHE A 29 -16.70 4.20 -6.67
C PHE A 29 -16.35 5.23 -7.74
N ASP A 30 -16.85 6.46 -7.57
CA ASP A 30 -16.54 7.61 -8.44
C ASP A 30 -15.62 8.57 -7.68
N VAL A 31 -14.32 8.46 -7.94
CA VAL A 31 -13.25 9.16 -7.20
C VAL A 31 -12.27 9.85 -8.12
N LEU A 32 -11.61 10.87 -7.60
CA LEU A 32 -10.49 11.55 -8.25
C LEU A 32 -9.19 10.76 -8.02
N GLY A 33 -8.72 10.07 -9.04
CA GLY A 33 -7.55 9.18 -8.94
C GLY A 33 -7.91 7.78 -8.43
N LEU A 34 -7.02 6.81 -8.60
CA LEU A 34 -7.21 5.41 -8.21
C LEU A 34 -8.50 4.76 -8.73
N ARG A 35 -9.12 5.31 -9.78
CA ARG A 35 -10.39 4.78 -10.34
C ARG A 35 -10.29 3.33 -10.79
N ALA A 36 -9.10 2.92 -11.26
CA ALA A 36 -8.85 1.57 -11.73
C ALA A 36 -8.81 0.51 -10.61
N THR A 37 -8.77 0.90 -9.34
CA THR A 37 -8.87 -0.06 -8.22
C THR A 37 -10.28 -0.63 -8.08
N ALA A 38 -11.29 0.05 -8.65
CA ALA A 38 -12.68 -0.38 -8.64
C ALA A 38 -13.18 -0.80 -7.24
N SER A 39 -12.85 0.02 -6.22
CA SER A 39 -13.19 -0.26 -4.82
C SER A 39 -14.68 0.02 -4.55
N HIS A 40 -15.53 -0.62 -5.34
CA HIS A 40 -16.98 -0.54 -5.24
C HIS A 40 -17.51 -1.25 -4.01
N ASP A 41 -18.71 -0.89 -3.58
CA ASP A 41 -19.41 -1.61 -2.53
C ASP A 41 -19.84 -3.01 -3.01
N ILE A 42 -19.84 -3.93 -2.05
CA ILE A 42 -20.27 -5.31 -2.26
C ILE A 42 -21.43 -5.59 -1.32
N VAL A 43 -22.56 -6.02 -1.88
CA VAL A 43 -23.75 -6.44 -1.12
C VAL A 43 -23.83 -7.96 -1.13
N VAL A 44 -23.94 -8.54 0.05
CA VAL A 44 -24.07 -9.99 0.27
C VAL A 44 -25.33 -10.22 1.10
N GLU A 45 -26.25 -11.04 0.58
CA GLU A 45 -27.48 -11.37 1.26
C GLU A 45 -27.59 -12.89 1.48
N GLY A 46 -27.56 -13.31 2.75
CA GLY A 46 -27.81 -14.69 3.14
C GLY A 46 -26.84 -15.74 2.60
N ALA A 47 -25.61 -15.35 2.22
CA ALA A 47 -24.61 -16.28 1.72
C ALA A 47 -23.99 -17.09 2.86
N PHE A 48 -23.99 -18.41 2.73
CA PHE A 48 -23.26 -19.29 3.63
C PHE A 48 -21.78 -19.38 3.20
N VAL A 49 -20.87 -19.08 4.14
CA VAL A 49 -19.41 -19.18 3.90
C VAL A 49 -18.83 -20.24 4.81
N PRO A 50 -18.32 -21.36 4.27
CA PRO A 50 -17.70 -22.40 5.08
C PRO A 50 -16.39 -21.89 5.69
N GLU A 51 -16.01 -22.40 6.86
CA GLU A 51 -14.85 -21.94 7.64
C GLU A 51 -13.54 -21.88 6.84
N HIS A 52 -13.26 -22.87 5.99
CA HIS A 52 -12.06 -22.89 5.16
C HIS A 52 -11.98 -21.75 4.12
N ARG A 53 -13.02 -20.95 3.97
CA ARG A 53 -13.09 -19.73 3.14
C ARG A 53 -13.15 -18.46 3.97
N THR A 54 -12.87 -18.56 5.25
CA THR A 54 -12.80 -17.42 6.17
C THR A 54 -11.37 -17.25 6.66
N HIS A 55 -10.98 -16.02 6.96
CA HIS A 55 -9.69 -15.71 7.54
C HIS A 55 -9.83 -14.58 8.54
N ARG A 56 -9.38 -14.81 9.77
CA ARG A 56 -9.39 -13.80 10.83
C ARG A 56 -8.22 -12.84 10.61
N THR A 57 -8.48 -11.54 10.77
CA THR A 57 -7.44 -10.51 10.53
C THR A 57 -6.29 -10.62 11.52
N ASN A 58 -6.56 -11.05 12.76
CA ASN A 58 -5.53 -11.26 13.78
C ASN A 58 -4.54 -12.38 13.40
N ASP A 59 -4.96 -13.35 12.59
CA ASP A 59 -4.09 -14.43 12.12
C ASP A 59 -3.00 -13.94 11.15
N HIS A 60 -3.13 -12.72 10.59
CA HIS A 60 -2.10 -12.14 9.73
C HIS A 60 -0.81 -11.75 10.46
N SER A 61 -0.90 -11.49 11.76
CA SER A 61 0.22 -10.99 12.57
C SER A 61 0.92 -12.09 13.37
N GLU A 62 0.29 -13.26 13.57
CA GLU A 62 0.76 -14.30 14.47
C GLU A 62 1.05 -15.64 13.77
N ALA A 63 1.68 -16.56 14.51
CA ALA A 63 2.10 -17.87 14.02
C ALA A 63 0.93 -18.82 13.62
N GLY A 64 -0.32 -18.39 13.81
CA GLY A 64 -1.53 -19.20 13.59
C GLY A 64 -2.07 -19.27 12.17
N CYS A 65 -1.49 -18.55 11.21
CA CYS A 65 -1.97 -18.57 9.83
C CYS A 65 -1.70 -19.92 9.16
N LEU A 66 -2.75 -20.67 8.82
CA LEU A 66 -2.66 -21.98 8.14
C LEU A 66 -1.83 -21.93 6.84
N GLY A 67 -1.86 -20.80 6.13
CA GLY A 67 -1.08 -20.60 4.92
C GLY A 67 0.44 -20.66 5.13
N ARG A 68 0.94 -20.36 6.32
CA ARG A 68 2.37 -20.46 6.66
C ARG A 68 2.87 -21.90 6.75
N ALA A 69 2.03 -22.83 7.17
CA ALA A 69 2.38 -24.25 7.20
C ALA A 69 2.58 -24.79 5.78
N THR A 70 1.78 -24.32 4.82
CA THR A 70 1.88 -24.69 3.40
C THR A 70 3.01 -23.95 2.68
N ASN A 71 3.31 -22.72 3.10
CA ASN A 71 4.31 -21.84 2.48
C ASN A 71 5.42 -21.50 3.49
N PRO A 72 6.43 -22.35 3.66
CA PRO A 72 7.45 -22.18 4.70
C PRO A 72 8.48 -21.09 4.39
N GLY A 73 8.47 -20.51 3.18
CA GLY A 73 9.40 -19.47 2.75
C GLY A 73 9.36 -18.23 3.64
N TRP A 74 10.52 -17.59 3.86
CA TRP A 74 10.64 -16.41 4.73
C TRP A 74 9.72 -15.25 4.32
N LEU A 75 9.41 -15.09 3.02
CA LEU A 75 8.52 -14.06 2.50
C LEU A 75 7.13 -14.12 3.16
N TYR A 76 6.62 -15.32 3.40
CA TYR A 76 5.31 -15.54 4.03
C TYR A 76 5.30 -15.31 5.54
N LYS A 77 6.48 -15.08 6.15
CA LYS A 77 6.59 -14.69 7.56
C LYS A 77 6.40 -13.19 7.78
N ILE A 78 6.48 -12.38 6.71
CA ILE A 78 6.30 -10.93 6.80
C ILE A 78 4.81 -10.63 7.06
N PRO A 79 4.47 -9.86 8.12
CA PRO A 79 3.10 -9.47 8.39
C PRO A 79 2.50 -8.66 7.24
N PHE A 80 1.26 -8.97 6.87
CA PHE A 80 0.57 -8.30 5.77
C PHE A 80 0.53 -6.77 5.94
N THR A 81 0.26 -6.29 7.15
CA THR A 81 0.20 -4.85 7.47
C THR A 81 1.50 -4.12 7.15
N GLN A 82 2.65 -4.76 7.36
CA GLN A 82 3.97 -4.19 7.06
C GLN A 82 4.17 -3.98 5.55
N VAL A 83 3.62 -4.86 4.73
CA VAL A 83 3.71 -4.75 3.26
C VAL A 83 2.64 -3.79 2.74
N PHE A 84 1.40 -3.92 3.20
CA PHE A 84 0.26 -3.17 2.70
C PHE A 84 0.42 -1.65 2.89
N GLN A 85 0.75 -1.20 4.09
CA GLN A 85 0.93 0.22 4.38
C GLN A 85 2.07 0.84 3.57
N ARG A 86 3.17 0.09 3.39
CA ARG A 86 4.30 0.56 2.59
C ARG A 86 4.01 0.57 1.10
N ALA A 87 3.21 -0.36 0.59
CA ALA A 87 2.80 -0.37 -0.80
C ALA A 87 2.03 0.91 -1.17
N VAL A 88 1.14 1.38 -0.29
CA VAL A 88 0.40 2.63 -0.50
C VAL A 88 1.33 3.85 -0.46
N SER A 89 2.22 3.94 0.56
CA SER A 89 3.15 5.08 0.69
C SER A 89 4.20 5.14 -0.42
N THR A 90 4.63 4.00 -0.95
CA THR A 90 5.61 3.93 -2.04
C THR A 90 5.10 4.57 -3.33
N ALA A 91 3.79 4.49 -3.60
CA ALA A 91 3.17 5.16 -4.74
C ALA A 91 3.35 6.69 -4.70
N CYS A 92 3.31 7.30 -3.50
CA CYS A 92 3.53 8.73 -3.32
C CYS A 92 4.97 9.14 -3.64
N ILE A 93 5.96 8.31 -3.32
CA ILE A 93 7.37 8.56 -3.67
C ILE A 93 7.54 8.53 -5.19
N GLY A 94 6.94 7.56 -5.87
CA GLY A 94 6.96 7.49 -7.33
C GLY A 94 6.26 8.68 -7.99
N ALA A 95 5.15 9.15 -7.42
CA ALA A 95 4.45 10.34 -7.89
C ALA A 95 5.31 11.62 -7.75
N LEU A 96 6.03 11.76 -6.63
CA LEU A 96 6.98 12.86 -6.41
C LEU A 96 8.09 12.85 -7.48
N ASP A 97 8.71 11.70 -7.72
CA ASP A 97 9.76 11.57 -8.75
C ASP A 97 9.23 11.93 -10.15
N GLY A 98 8.03 11.46 -10.48
CA GLY A 98 7.37 11.78 -11.74
C GLY A 98 7.08 13.29 -11.87
N ALA A 99 6.57 13.92 -10.82
CA ALA A 99 6.29 15.36 -10.79
C ALA A 99 7.56 16.20 -10.97
N VAL A 100 8.62 15.87 -10.21
CA VAL A 100 9.92 16.56 -10.31
C VAL A 100 10.53 16.37 -11.70
N GLY A 101 10.51 15.15 -12.25
CA GLY A 101 10.99 14.87 -13.58
C GLY A 101 10.27 15.66 -14.67
N ASN A 102 8.95 15.74 -14.58
CA ASN A 102 8.11 16.52 -15.50
C ASN A 102 8.35 18.03 -15.36
N PHE A 103 8.46 18.54 -14.12
CA PHE A 103 8.77 19.95 -13.88
C PHE A 103 10.11 20.32 -14.47
N ARG A 104 11.18 19.55 -14.25
CA ARG A 104 12.52 19.80 -14.80
C ARG A 104 12.51 19.87 -16.31
N LYS A 105 11.81 18.95 -16.99
CA LYS A 105 11.67 18.97 -18.46
C LYS A 105 10.97 20.23 -18.95
N ARG A 106 9.89 20.65 -18.28
CA ARG A 106 9.14 21.86 -18.63
C ARG A 106 9.96 23.12 -18.36
N ALA A 107 10.62 23.21 -17.19
CA ALA A 107 11.43 24.35 -16.82
C ALA A 107 12.60 24.57 -17.80
N ALA A 108 13.23 23.49 -18.26
CA ALA A 108 14.30 23.56 -19.27
C ALA A 108 13.83 24.11 -20.62
N ALA A 109 12.58 23.86 -21.00
CA ALA A 109 12.01 24.30 -22.27
C ALA A 109 11.29 25.63 -22.19
N HIS A 110 10.92 26.11 -20.99
CA HIS A 110 10.09 27.31 -20.84
C HIS A 110 10.89 28.59 -20.83
N VAL A 111 10.50 29.49 -21.76
CA VAL A 111 11.00 30.87 -21.82
C VAL A 111 9.80 31.81 -21.65
N GLY A 112 9.85 32.65 -20.64
CA GLY A 112 8.82 33.64 -20.35
C GLY A 112 8.78 34.77 -21.36
N LYS A 113 7.72 35.61 -21.30
CA LYS A 113 7.47 36.73 -22.23
C LYS A 113 8.64 37.71 -22.34
N HIS A 114 9.48 37.84 -21.32
CA HIS A 114 10.60 38.79 -21.29
C HIS A 114 11.97 38.08 -21.39
N GLY A 115 11.99 36.85 -21.94
CA GLY A 115 13.23 36.09 -22.12
C GLY A 115 13.74 35.40 -20.85
N SER A 116 13.03 35.49 -19.71
CA SER A 116 13.39 34.79 -18.48
C SER A 116 13.22 33.27 -18.65
N LYS A 117 14.20 32.51 -18.23
CA LYS A 117 14.13 31.06 -18.30
C LYS A 117 13.81 30.50 -16.91
N THR A 118 12.78 29.67 -16.81
CA THR A 118 12.41 29.02 -15.54
C THR A 118 13.54 28.18 -14.96
N ALA A 119 14.37 27.58 -15.81
CA ALA A 119 15.54 26.80 -15.38
C ALA A 119 16.64 27.67 -14.68
N GLU A 120 16.65 28.98 -14.91
CA GLU A 120 17.60 29.92 -14.32
C GLU A 120 17.01 30.61 -13.06
N ASP A 121 15.75 30.37 -12.72
CA ASP A 121 15.11 30.91 -11.53
C ASP A 121 15.63 30.20 -10.27
N PRO A 122 16.28 30.94 -9.32
CA PRO A 122 16.80 30.32 -8.09
C PRO A 122 15.75 29.64 -7.23
N ASN A 123 14.51 30.14 -7.21
CA ASN A 123 13.41 29.51 -6.45
C ASN A 123 12.99 28.18 -7.08
N ALA A 124 12.93 28.11 -8.40
CA ALA A 124 12.64 26.86 -9.10
C ALA A 124 13.76 25.82 -8.89
N GLN A 125 15.03 26.26 -8.93
CA GLN A 125 16.17 25.38 -8.65
C GLN A 125 16.15 24.87 -7.22
N LEU A 126 15.88 25.74 -6.23
CA LEU A 126 15.79 25.37 -4.82
C LEU A 126 14.66 24.36 -4.60
N ALA A 127 13.46 24.62 -5.11
CA ALA A 127 12.31 23.71 -4.96
C ALA A 127 12.59 22.32 -5.56
N VAL A 128 13.27 22.26 -6.71
CA VAL A 128 13.67 20.97 -7.32
C VAL A 128 14.70 20.25 -6.44
N ALA A 129 15.71 20.97 -5.92
CA ALA A 129 16.74 20.38 -5.07
C ALA A 129 16.15 19.81 -3.79
N GLU A 130 15.26 20.56 -3.11
CA GLU A 130 14.55 20.10 -1.90
C GLU A 130 13.68 18.87 -2.18
N ALA A 131 12.91 18.89 -3.28
CA ALA A 131 12.07 17.77 -3.65
C ALA A 131 12.86 16.49 -4.00
N MET A 132 14.00 16.63 -4.69
CA MET A 132 14.90 15.51 -4.98
C MET A 132 15.53 14.96 -3.70
N MET A 133 16.02 15.82 -2.82
CA MET A 133 16.56 15.41 -1.52
C MET A 133 15.52 14.66 -0.68
N ALA A 134 14.30 15.17 -0.60
CA ALA A 134 13.21 14.53 0.13
C ALA A 134 12.90 13.13 -0.45
N SER A 135 12.84 13.00 -1.78
CA SER A 135 12.64 11.71 -2.45
C SER A 135 13.73 10.71 -2.11
N ASP A 136 14.99 11.12 -2.18
CA ASP A 136 16.15 10.24 -1.89
C ASP A 136 16.14 9.80 -0.41
N GLN A 137 15.86 10.72 0.52
CA GLN A 137 15.74 10.40 1.95
C GLN A 137 14.63 9.39 2.21
N LEU A 138 13.44 9.57 1.59
CA LEU A 138 12.33 8.64 1.73
C LEU A 138 12.66 7.25 1.19
N LYS A 139 13.35 7.17 0.04
CA LYS A 139 13.81 5.90 -0.54
C LYS A 139 14.81 5.19 0.36
N LEU A 140 15.81 5.92 0.88
CA LEU A 140 16.81 5.36 1.80
C LEU A 140 16.15 4.78 3.06
N VAL A 141 15.20 5.51 3.66
CA VAL A 141 14.45 5.03 4.83
C VAL A 141 13.60 3.80 4.47
N LEU A 142 12.91 3.83 3.33
CA LEU A 142 12.09 2.74 2.86
C LEU A 142 12.92 1.45 2.66
N PHE A 143 14.01 1.54 1.91
CA PHE A 143 14.88 0.38 1.64
C PHE A 143 15.53 -0.15 2.90
N ARG A 144 16.01 0.72 3.79
CA ARG A 144 16.56 0.31 5.10
C ARG A 144 15.52 -0.46 5.92
N ASN A 145 14.28 0.03 5.96
CA ASN A 145 13.21 -0.61 6.72
C ASN A 145 12.81 -1.96 6.12
N TYR A 146 12.75 -2.07 4.79
CA TYR A 146 12.52 -3.35 4.14
C TYR A 146 13.66 -4.34 4.38
N ALA A 147 14.91 -3.90 4.28
CA ALA A 147 16.06 -4.76 4.57
C ALA A 147 15.96 -5.35 5.99
N ARG A 148 15.62 -4.53 6.98
CA ARG A 148 15.43 -4.99 8.37
C ARG A 148 14.27 -5.99 8.50
N ILE A 149 13.14 -5.75 7.82
CA ILE A 149 11.99 -6.69 7.82
C ILE A 149 12.39 -8.02 7.20
N VAL A 150 13.10 -8.00 6.09
CA VAL A 150 13.61 -9.21 5.41
C VAL A 150 14.56 -9.99 6.33
N ASP A 151 15.48 -9.29 6.97
CA ASP A 151 16.45 -9.87 7.90
C ASP A 151 15.74 -10.57 9.07
N CYS A 152 14.80 -9.89 9.73
CA CYS A 152 13.97 -10.50 10.77
C CYS A 152 13.17 -11.71 10.27
N ALA A 153 12.62 -11.65 9.03
CA ALA A 153 11.88 -12.77 8.46
C ALA A 153 12.76 -14.00 8.20
N GLN A 154 14.02 -13.77 7.82
CA GLN A 154 15.00 -14.83 7.57
C GLN A 154 15.57 -15.42 8.85
N THR A 155 15.91 -14.58 9.83
CA THR A 155 16.53 -15.00 11.09
C THR A 155 15.52 -15.51 12.11
N GLY A 156 14.25 -15.18 11.97
CA GLY A 156 13.20 -15.49 12.94
C GLY A 156 13.15 -14.52 14.13
N GLU A 157 13.86 -13.40 14.05
CA GLU A 157 13.79 -12.35 15.05
C GLU A 157 12.42 -11.65 15.03
N LYS A 158 12.07 -11.02 16.16
CA LYS A 158 10.82 -10.26 16.27
C LYS A 158 10.81 -9.09 15.28
N MET A 159 9.74 -9.01 14.49
CA MET A 159 9.55 -7.89 13.56
C MET A 159 9.50 -6.56 14.32
N PRO A 160 10.15 -5.50 13.81
CA PRO A 160 9.99 -4.16 14.35
C PRO A 160 8.54 -3.67 14.16
N VAL A 161 8.02 -3.01 15.18
CA VAL A 161 6.67 -2.41 15.19
C VAL A 161 6.68 -1.13 14.36
#